data_a5b1bb1b321c1830e059d9885be688b4
#
_entry.id   a5b1bb1b321c1830e059d9885be688b4
#
_cell.length_a   1.000
_cell.length_b   1.000
_cell.length_c   1.000
_cell.angle_alpha   90.00
_cell.angle_beta   90.00
_cell.angle_gamma   90.00
#
_symmetry.space_group_name_H-M   'P 1'
#
loop_
_entity.id
_entity.type
_entity.pdbx_description
1 polymer ?
#
loop_
_entity_poly.entity_id
_entity_poly.type
_entity_poly.pdbx_seq_one_letter_code
_entity_poly.pdbx_strand_id
1 'polypeptide(L)'
;MSTTEPRPGRRRPGRPRGQDSSVVREAALGAAIDLIAEHGYAATSMAQVAEAAGISPSGLAHHFPSKAALLGAVLDHRDSIDTLPAAEGASAWAVFDGLVELARVNAGRRQLVALYTTVIGEAVGPDHPAHDWMLRHFEVSLALLEDAVREGQRTGEIAADAPARHIARTTISLMDGLQVQWLVDPTVDMPAELHLHVAELKRRWGTDPAPS
;
A
#
# COMPACT_ATOMS: atom_id res chain seq x y z
N MET A 1 67.00 28.63 -28.91
CA MET A 1 66.49 28.08 -27.64
C MET A 1 65.00 28.46 -27.55
N SER A 2 64.11 27.56 -28.05
CA SER A 2 62.66 27.75 -28.01
C SER A 2 62.08 27.01 -26.80
N THR A 3 61.56 27.72 -25.84
CA THR A 3 60.84 27.18 -24.67
C THR A 3 59.39 26.97 -25.07
N THR A 4 58.97 25.68 -25.14
CA THR A 4 57.59 25.30 -25.37
C THR A 4 56.90 25.26 -24.01
N GLU A 5 55.92 26.15 -23.76
CA GLU A 5 55.06 26.10 -22.59
C GLU A 5 54.05 24.94 -22.70
N PRO A 6 53.76 24.22 -21.62
CA PRO A 6 52.77 23.15 -21.62
C PRO A 6 51.33 23.73 -21.58
N ARG A 7 50.46 23.32 -22.53
CA ARG A 7 49.03 23.62 -22.56
C ARG A 7 48.32 23.06 -21.34
N PRO A 8 47.44 23.85 -20.68
CA PRO A 8 46.63 23.36 -19.56
C PRO A 8 45.64 22.32 -20.07
N GLY A 9 45.63 21.15 -19.44
CA GLY A 9 44.72 20.05 -19.73
C GLY A 9 43.27 20.47 -19.45
N ARG A 10 42.40 20.30 -20.47
CA ARG A 10 40.94 20.44 -20.32
C ARG A 10 40.44 19.48 -19.26
N ARG A 11 40.08 19.99 -18.09
CA ARG A 11 39.31 19.24 -17.10
C ARG A 11 37.98 18.80 -17.77
N ARG A 12 37.75 17.49 -17.84
CA ARG A 12 36.46 16.92 -18.24
C ARG A 12 35.41 17.46 -17.26
N PRO A 13 34.22 17.91 -17.77
CA PRO A 13 33.14 18.30 -16.89
C PRO A 13 32.82 17.12 -15.97
N GLY A 14 32.89 17.32 -14.67
CA GLY A 14 32.45 16.34 -13.70
C GLY A 14 30.95 16.06 -13.94
N ARG A 15 30.60 14.78 -13.89
CA ARG A 15 29.22 14.28 -13.93
C ARG A 15 28.37 15.14 -12.96
N PRO A 16 27.16 15.61 -13.38
CA PRO A 16 26.30 16.38 -12.51
C PRO A 16 26.13 15.65 -11.18
N ARG A 17 26.46 16.31 -10.07
CA ARG A 17 26.28 15.78 -8.73
C ARG A 17 24.80 15.66 -8.46
N GLY A 18 24.33 14.41 -8.29
CA GLY A 18 23.20 14.08 -7.48
C GLY A 18 21.86 14.64 -7.96
N GLN A 19 21.15 13.89 -8.81
CA GLN A 19 19.71 13.81 -8.56
C GLN A 19 19.56 13.52 -7.09
N ASP A 20 18.69 14.27 -6.40
CA ASP A 20 18.40 14.07 -5.00
C ASP A 20 18.10 12.59 -4.77
N SER A 21 18.76 11.97 -3.79
CA SER A 21 18.65 10.53 -3.50
C SER A 21 17.20 10.10 -3.30
N SER A 22 16.34 11.01 -2.80
CA SER A 22 14.90 10.78 -2.64
C SER A 22 14.18 10.69 -3.99
N VAL A 23 14.49 11.56 -4.94
CA VAL A 23 13.87 11.56 -6.28
C VAL A 23 14.20 10.25 -7.03
N VAL A 24 15.46 9.80 -6.94
CA VAL A 24 15.88 8.52 -7.54
C VAL A 24 15.14 7.34 -6.89
N ARG A 25 15.00 7.36 -5.57
CA ARG A 25 14.28 6.32 -4.83
C ARG A 25 12.80 6.29 -5.20
N GLU A 26 12.14 7.43 -5.28
CA GLU A 26 10.73 7.54 -5.68
C GLU A 26 10.50 7.07 -7.12
N ALA A 27 11.36 7.47 -8.07
CA ALA A 27 11.29 7.00 -9.44
C ALA A 27 11.41 5.48 -9.55
N ALA A 28 12.32 4.87 -8.75
CA ALA A 28 12.48 3.43 -8.71
C ALA A 28 11.27 2.72 -8.12
N LEU A 29 10.65 3.27 -7.06
CA LEU A 29 9.43 2.71 -6.46
C LEU A 29 8.25 2.80 -7.44
N GLY A 30 8.04 3.94 -8.11
CA GLY A 30 7.00 4.10 -9.12
C GLY A 30 7.14 3.09 -10.26
N ALA A 31 8.34 2.97 -10.84
CA ALA A 31 8.63 2.01 -11.91
C ALA A 31 8.42 0.56 -11.45
N ALA A 32 8.78 0.22 -10.20
CA ALA A 32 8.56 -1.11 -9.66
C ALA A 32 7.07 -1.41 -9.43
N ILE A 33 6.29 -0.42 -8.96
CA ILE A 33 4.84 -0.53 -8.81
C ILE A 33 4.20 -0.88 -10.15
N ASP A 34 4.50 -0.11 -11.20
CA ASP A 34 3.92 -0.30 -12.52
C ASP A 34 4.27 -1.67 -13.12
N LEU A 35 5.55 -2.04 -13.09
CA LEU A 35 6.01 -3.31 -13.65
C LEU A 35 5.48 -4.54 -12.89
N ILE A 36 5.41 -4.49 -11.56
CA ILE A 36 4.88 -5.60 -10.77
C ILE A 36 3.36 -5.70 -10.94
N ALA A 37 2.65 -4.56 -11.00
CA ALA A 37 1.21 -4.55 -11.24
C ALA A 37 0.84 -5.14 -12.61
N GLU A 38 1.68 -4.93 -13.62
CA GLU A 38 1.43 -5.39 -15.00
C GLU A 38 1.88 -6.83 -15.24
N HIS A 39 3.05 -7.21 -14.71
CA HIS A 39 3.71 -8.47 -15.09
C HIS A 39 3.87 -9.46 -13.93
N GLY A 40 3.56 -9.05 -12.70
CA GLY A 40 3.81 -9.82 -11.49
C GLY A 40 5.25 -9.67 -10.98
N TYR A 41 5.46 -10.07 -9.72
CA TYR A 41 6.78 -10.01 -9.11
C TYR A 41 7.78 -10.91 -9.82
N ALA A 42 7.42 -12.16 -10.11
CA ALA A 42 8.33 -13.13 -10.69
C ALA A 42 8.95 -12.66 -12.03
N ALA A 43 8.12 -12.08 -12.91
CA ALA A 43 8.53 -11.63 -14.24
C ALA A 43 9.25 -10.26 -14.27
N THR A 44 9.16 -9.46 -13.21
CA THR A 44 9.84 -8.18 -13.11
C THR A 44 11.31 -8.38 -12.74
N SER A 45 12.25 -7.67 -13.39
CA SER A 45 13.68 -7.71 -13.06
C SER A 45 14.19 -6.35 -12.60
N MET A 46 15.29 -6.34 -11.82
CA MET A 46 15.96 -5.11 -11.40
C MET A 46 16.45 -4.26 -12.60
N ALA A 47 16.82 -4.90 -13.69
CA ALA A 47 17.27 -4.21 -14.90
C ALA A 47 16.11 -3.44 -15.57
N GLN A 48 14.93 -4.05 -15.69
CA GLN A 48 13.73 -3.40 -16.19
C GLN A 48 13.31 -2.22 -15.32
N VAL A 49 13.35 -2.37 -13.99
CA VAL A 49 13.04 -1.28 -13.06
C VAL A 49 14.04 -0.12 -13.21
N ALA A 50 15.34 -0.40 -13.32
CA ALA A 50 16.34 0.65 -13.53
C ALA A 50 16.11 1.40 -14.85
N GLU A 51 15.81 0.68 -15.93
CA GLU A 51 15.51 1.25 -17.25
C GLU A 51 14.24 2.13 -17.19
N ALA A 52 13.14 1.60 -16.64
CA ALA A 52 11.88 2.33 -16.52
C ALA A 52 12.00 3.58 -15.64
N ALA A 53 12.80 3.50 -14.56
CA ALA A 53 13.08 4.64 -13.68
C ALA A 53 14.09 5.65 -14.26
N GLY A 54 14.72 5.36 -15.41
CA GLY A 54 15.75 6.20 -16.01
C GLY A 54 17.04 6.31 -15.18
N ILE A 55 17.38 5.29 -14.41
CA ILE A 55 18.56 5.24 -13.54
C ILE A 55 19.51 4.11 -13.95
N SER A 56 20.77 4.20 -13.53
CA SER A 56 21.71 3.11 -13.79
C SER A 56 21.41 1.89 -12.90
N PRO A 57 21.68 0.64 -13.35
CA PRO A 57 21.55 -0.55 -12.52
C PRO A 57 22.34 -0.46 -11.20
N SER A 58 23.53 0.16 -11.22
CA SER A 58 24.31 0.40 -10.00
C SER A 58 23.69 1.44 -9.08
N GLY A 59 22.98 2.44 -9.64
CA GLY A 59 22.20 3.43 -8.89
C GLY A 59 21.02 2.76 -8.18
N LEU A 60 20.28 1.89 -8.89
CA LEU A 60 19.19 1.12 -8.30
C LEU A 60 19.69 0.20 -7.19
N ALA A 61 20.78 -0.56 -7.43
CA ALA A 61 21.36 -1.48 -6.44
C ALA A 61 21.89 -0.77 -5.18
N HIS A 62 22.27 0.50 -5.29
CA HIS A 62 22.65 1.33 -4.15
C HIS A 62 21.46 1.60 -3.21
N HIS A 63 20.26 1.81 -3.76
CA HIS A 63 19.02 2.05 -2.98
C HIS A 63 18.35 0.75 -2.55
N PHE A 64 18.39 -0.26 -3.40
CA PHE A 64 17.71 -1.55 -3.19
C PHE A 64 18.67 -2.68 -3.55
N PRO A 65 19.32 -3.31 -2.55
CA PRO A 65 20.39 -4.30 -2.78
C PRO A 65 19.89 -5.60 -3.42
N SER A 66 18.55 -5.83 -3.43
CA SER A 66 17.95 -7.00 -4.05
C SER A 66 16.53 -6.70 -4.53
N LYS A 67 15.99 -7.56 -5.40
CA LYS A 67 14.61 -7.50 -5.85
C LYS A 67 13.61 -7.67 -4.68
N ALA A 68 13.95 -8.52 -3.70
CA ALA A 68 13.14 -8.68 -2.48
C ALA A 68 13.14 -7.41 -1.62
N ALA A 69 14.29 -6.74 -1.48
CA ALA A 69 14.37 -5.46 -0.76
C ALA A 69 13.58 -4.35 -1.47
N LEU A 70 13.59 -4.33 -2.81
CA LEU A 70 12.76 -3.41 -3.59
C LEU A 70 11.27 -3.68 -3.37
N LEU A 71 10.84 -4.95 -3.43
CA LEU A 71 9.45 -5.33 -3.16
C LEU A 71 9.01 -4.90 -1.76
N GLY A 72 9.81 -5.19 -0.72
CA GLY A 72 9.52 -4.74 0.64
C GLY A 72 9.31 -3.23 0.71
N ALA A 73 10.22 -2.45 0.10
CA ALA A 73 10.10 -1.00 0.08
C ALA A 73 8.88 -0.47 -0.70
N VAL A 74 8.45 -1.16 -1.75
CA VAL A 74 7.22 -0.86 -2.51
C VAL A 74 5.98 -1.08 -1.63
N LEU A 75 5.94 -2.21 -0.92
CA LEU A 75 4.84 -2.56 -0.04
C LEU A 75 4.75 -1.62 1.19
N ASP A 76 5.90 -1.29 1.80
CA ASP A 76 5.99 -0.31 2.89
C ASP A 76 5.56 1.09 2.41
N HIS A 77 5.94 1.47 1.19
CA HIS A 77 5.49 2.74 0.59
C HIS A 77 3.98 2.75 0.41
N ARG A 78 3.38 1.68 -0.11
CA ARG A 78 1.93 1.54 -0.25
C ARG A 78 1.24 1.69 1.11
N ASP A 79 1.69 1.00 2.15
CA ASP A 79 1.08 1.08 3.48
C ASP A 79 1.21 2.48 4.10
N SER A 80 2.31 3.18 3.83
CA SER A 80 2.53 4.55 4.36
C SER A 80 1.54 5.59 3.81
N ILE A 81 0.96 5.34 2.63
CA ILE A 81 -0.01 6.24 1.98
C ILE A 81 -1.47 5.81 2.20
N ASP A 82 -1.69 4.61 2.75
CA ASP A 82 -3.02 4.04 3.02
C ASP A 82 -3.40 4.14 4.52
N THR A 83 -2.88 5.14 5.21
CA THR A 83 -3.18 5.35 6.63
C THR A 83 -4.66 5.66 6.85
N LEU A 84 -5.33 4.83 7.67
CA LEU A 84 -6.68 5.12 8.16
C LEU A 84 -6.58 6.15 9.30
N PRO A 85 -7.45 7.17 9.32
CA PRO A 85 -7.45 8.14 10.41
C PRO A 85 -7.94 7.47 11.70
N ALA A 86 -7.03 7.29 12.65
CA ALA A 86 -7.35 6.94 14.04
C ALA A 86 -7.23 8.23 14.86
N ALA A 87 -8.35 8.92 15.12
CA ALA A 87 -8.37 10.05 16.04
C ALA A 87 -8.72 9.54 17.45
N GLU A 88 -7.94 9.94 18.46
CA GLU A 88 -8.32 9.70 19.86
C GLU A 88 -9.71 10.27 20.14
N GLY A 89 -10.61 9.45 20.70
CA GLY A 89 -11.99 9.84 21.01
C GLY A 89 -12.94 9.82 19.81
N ALA A 90 -12.51 9.33 18.65
CA ALA A 90 -13.43 9.10 17.53
C ALA A 90 -14.39 7.94 17.84
N SER A 91 -15.59 7.97 17.23
CA SER A 91 -16.50 6.83 17.25
C SER A 91 -15.82 5.55 16.79
N ALA A 92 -16.18 4.42 17.38
CA ALA A 92 -15.73 3.11 16.95
C ALA A 92 -15.98 2.84 15.46
N TRP A 93 -17.03 3.46 14.90
CA TRP A 93 -17.36 3.36 13.48
C TRP A 93 -16.47 4.19 12.56
N ALA A 94 -15.69 5.15 13.10
CA ALA A 94 -14.85 6.03 12.29
C ALA A 94 -13.78 5.27 11.48
N VAL A 95 -13.27 4.15 12.01
CA VAL A 95 -12.30 3.30 11.30
C VAL A 95 -12.96 2.64 10.08
N PHE A 96 -14.22 2.19 10.21
CA PHE A 96 -14.98 1.60 9.10
C PHE A 96 -15.34 2.66 8.05
N ASP A 97 -15.73 3.86 8.46
CA ASP A 97 -15.97 4.98 7.54
C ASP A 97 -14.67 5.39 6.84
N GLY A 98 -13.52 5.29 7.53
CA GLY A 98 -12.19 5.49 6.95
C GLY A 98 -11.85 4.47 5.86
N LEU A 99 -12.30 3.21 5.97
CA LEU A 99 -12.14 2.22 4.89
C LEU A 99 -12.95 2.59 3.65
N VAL A 100 -14.15 3.14 3.81
CA VAL A 100 -14.96 3.64 2.68
C VAL A 100 -14.22 4.77 1.96
N GLU A 101 -13.60 5.68 2.72
CA GLU A 101 -12.79 6.75 2.14
C GLU A 101 -11.53 6.21 1.46
N LEU A 102 -10.87 5.23 2.06
CA LEU A 102 -9.72 4.54 1.44
C LEU A 102 -10.13 3.87 0.11
N ALA A 103 -11.30 3.23 0.06
CA ALA A 103 -11.82 2.65 -1.19
C ALA A 103 -12.02 3.74 -2.26
N ARG A 104 -12.49 4.94 -1.88
CA ARG A 104 -12.65 6.09 -2.79
C ARG A 104 -11.31 6.58 -3.32
N VAL A 105 -10.32 6.72 -2.45
CA VAL A 105 -8.96 7.09 -2.83
C VAL A 105 -8.34 6.05 -3.77
N ASN A 106 -8.52 4.76 -3.46
CA ASN A 106 -8.01 3.64 -4.24
C ASN A 106 -8.65 3.53 -5.64
N ALA A 107 -9.89 3.97 -5.82
CA ALA A 107 -10.53 4.07 -7.14
C ALA A 107 -9.76 5.01 -8.10
N GLY A 108 -8.96 5.95 -7.58
CA GLY A 108 -8.05 6.79 -8.35
C GLY A 108 -6.61 6.25 -8.47
N ARG A 109 -6.29 5.08 -7.88
CA ARG A 109 -4.91 4.56 -7.77
C ARG A 109 -4.78 3.14 -8.34
N ARG A 110 -5.26 2.94 -9.58
CA ARG A 110 -5.37 1.61 -10.19
C ARG A 110 -4.09 0.77 -10.09
N GLN A 111 -2.92 1.37 -10.32
CA GLN A 111 -1.65 0.64 -10.28
C GLN A 111 -1.29 0.13 -8.87
N LEU A 112 -1.58 0.92 -7.83
CA LEU A 112 -1.36 0.48 -6.45
C LEU A 112 -2.31 -0.65 -6.04
N VAL A 113 -3.57 -0.58 -6.46
CA VAL A 113 -4.55 -1.65 -6.23
C VAL A 113 -4.15 -2.91 -7.00
N ALA A 114 -3.72 -2.77 -8.26
CA ALA A 114 -3.26 -3.90 -9.08
C ALA A 114 -1.99 -4.55 -8.48
N LEU A 115 -1.01 -3.74 -8.05
CA LEU A 115 0.16 -4.24 -7.32
C LEU A 115 -0.25 -5.11 -6.12
N TYR A 116 -1.11 -4.56 -5.25
CA TYR A 116 -1.51 -5.23 -4.02
C TYR A 116 -2.23 -6.55 -4.29
N THR A 117 -3.22 -6.54 -5.19
CA THR A 117 -3.98 -7.76 -5.55
C THR A 117 -3.11 -8.81 -6.22
N THR A 118 -2.14 -8.41 -7.04
CA THR A 118 -1.15 -9.32 -7.65
C THR A 118 -0.28 -9.95 -6.58
N VAL A 119 0.27 -9.14 -5.68
CA VAL A 119 1.15 -9.63 -4.60
C VAL A 119 0.40 -10.53 -3.62
N ILE A 120 -0.86 -10.23 -3.26
CA ILE A 120 -1.68 -11.14 -2.44
C ILE A 120 -1.73 -12.53 -3.08
N GLY A 121 -2.03 -12.61 -4.38
CA GLY A 121 -2.12 -13.89 -5.09
C GLY A 121 -0.80 -14.66 -5.12
N GLU A 122 0.31 -13.98 -5.36
CA GLU A 122 1.64 -14.59 -5.41
C GLU A 122 2.19 -14.97 -4.02
N ALA A 123 1.90 -14.17 -2.99
CA ALA A 123 2.43 -14.34 -1.64
C ALA A 123 1.75 -15.45 -0.80
N VAL A 124 0.83 -16.21 -1.39
CA VAL A 124 0.22 -17.40 -0.74
C VAL A 124 1.27 -18.46 -0.40
N GLY A 125 2.30 -18.61 -1.25
CA GLY A 125 3.40 -19.54 -1.00
C GLY A 125 4.37 -19.01 0.05
N PRO A 126 4.83 -19.86 1.03
CA PRO A 126 5.70 -19.41 2.12
C PRO A 126 7.10 -18.97 1.65
N ASP A 127 7.54 -19.42 0.48
CA ASP A 127 8.84 -19.04 -0.10
C ASP A 127 8.81 -17.69 -0.82
N HIS A 128 7.63 -17.07 -0.98
CA HIS A 128 7.54 -15.78 -1.64
C HIS A 128 8.04 -14.65 -0.74
N PRO A 129 8.88 -13.71 -1.24
CA PRO A 129 9.49 -12.66 -0.43
C PRO A 129 8.50 -11.75 0.31
N ALA A 130 7.26 -11.63 -0.17
CA ALA A 130 6.22 -10.85 0.48
C ALA A 130 5.35 -11.67 1.45
N HIS A 131 5.58 -12.98 1.62
CA HIS A 131 4.72 -13.82 2.47
C HIS A 131 4.64 -13.30 3.91
N ASP A 132 5.76 -13.10 4.56
CA ASP A 132 5.81 -12.59 5.94
C ASP A 132 5.27 -11.15 6.05
N TRP A 133 5.48 -10.32 5.02
CA TRP A 133 4.89 -9.00 4.97
C TRP A 133 3.36 -9.09 4.92
N MET A 134 2.83 -9.98 4.09
CA MET A 134 1.38 -10.19 3.94
C MET A 134 0.73 -10.70 5.22
N LEU A 135 1.39 -11.63 5.91
CA LEU A 135 0.92 -12.10 7.22
C LEU A 135 0.80 -10.95 8.22
N ARG A 136 1.84 -10.11 8.33
CA ARG A 136 1.82 -8.93 9.22
C ARG A 136 0.77 -7.91 8.79
N HIS A 137 0.63 -7.65 7.49
CA HIS A 137 -0.37 -6.73 6.96
C HIS A 137 -1.79 -7.15 7.34
N PHE A 138 -2.15 -8.42 7.17
CA PHE A 138 -3.45 -8.93 7.60
C PHE A 138 -3.61 -8.90 9.12
N GLU A 139 -2.58 -9.23 9.89
CA GLU A 139 -2.63 -9.18 11.34
C GLU A 139 -2.90 -7.76 11.85
N VAL A 140 -2.17 -6.76 11.35
CA VAL A 140 -2.34 -5.34 11.72
C VAL A 140 -3.71 -4.83 11.29
N SER A 141 -4.13 -5.11 10.07
CA SER A 141 -5.42 -4.65 9.55
C SER A 141 -6.61 -5.27 10.30
N LEU A 142 -6.52 -6.57 10.62
CA LEU A 142 -7.54 -7.26 11.43
C LEU A 142 -7.59 -6.71 12.85
N ALA A 143 -6.42 -6.50 13.49
CA ALA A 143 -6.34 -5.97 14.85
C ALA A 143 -6.97 -4.57 14.92
N LEU A 144 -6.68 -3.69 13.97
CA LEU A 144 -7.23 -2.34 13.91
C LEU A 144 -8.77 -2.32 13.95
N LEU A 145 -9.41 -3.15 13.12
CA LEU A 145 -10.87 -3.23 13.05
C LEU A 145 -11.47 -3.96 14.25
N GLU A 146 -10.82 -5.04 14.72
CA GLU A 146 -11.24 -5.78 15.88
C GLU A 146 -11.20 -4.92 17.15
N ASP A 147 -10.14 -4.11 17.31
CA ASP A 147 -9.98 -3.19 18.43
C ASP A 147 -11.01 -2.05 18.37
N ALA A 148 -11.34 -1.54 17.18
CA ALA A 148 -12.42 -0.57 17.03
C ALA A 148 -13.78 -1.14 17.47
N VAL A 149 -14.11 -2.38 17.09
CA VAL A 149 -15.35 -3.03 17.56
C VAL A 149 -15.35 -3.22 19.06
N ARG A 150 -14.23 -3.68 19.65
CA ARG A 150 -14.10 -3.89 21.12
C ARG A 150 -14.19 -2.58 21.88
N GLU A 151 -13.63 -1.51 21.34
CA GLU A 151 -13.77 -0.18 21.93
C GLU A 151 -15.23 0.28 21.89
N GLY A 152 -15.93 0.09 20.75
CA GLY A 152 -17.36 0.37 20.64
C GLY A 152 -18.22 -0.45 21.61
N GLN A 153 -17.87 -1.71 21.87
CA GLN A 153 -18.52 -2.53 22.90
C GLN A 153 -18.28 -1.95 24.30
N ARG A 154 -17.07 -1.47 24.57
CA ARG A 154 -16.72 -0.88 25.87
C ARG A 154 -17.41 0.47 26.10
N THR A 155 -17.56 1.29 25.06
CA THR A 155 -18.24 2.61 25.11
C THR A 155 -19.75 2.51 25.01
N GLY A 156 -20.27 1.35 24.63
CA GLY A 156 -21.69 1.13 24.41
C GLY A 156 -22.18 1.62 23.03
N GLU A 157 -21.31 1.94 22.10
CA GLU A 157 -21.67 2.27 20.70
C GLU A 157 -22.00 1.03 19.86
N ILE A 158 -21.45 -0.14 20.27
CA ILE A 158 -21.63 -1.42 19.58
C ILE A 158 -22.16 -2.44 20.60
N ALA A 159 -23.09 -3.28 20.15
CA ALA A 159 -23.67 -4.34 20.98
C ALA A 159 -22.60 -5.25 21.56
N ALA A 160 -22.70 -5.60 22.84
CA ALA A 160 -21.68 -6.36 23.59
C ALA A 160 -21.44 -7.77 23.01
N ASP A 161 -22.40 -8.34 22.31
CA ASP A 161 -22.35 -9.67 21.68
C ASP A 161 -21.93 -9.60 20.19
N ALA A 162 -21.60 -8.42 19.65
CA ALA A 162 -21.11 -8.29 18.29
C ALA A 162 -19.80 -9.09 18.08
N PRO A 163 -19.71 -9.95 17.06
CA PRO A 163 -18.56 -10.83 16.86
C PRO A 163 -17.37 -10.06 16.26
N ALA A 164 -16.61 -9.32 17.08
CA ALA A 164 -15.57 -8.38 16.67
C ALA A 164 -14.62 -8.92 15.59
N ARG A 165 -14.01 -10.09 15.84
CA ARG A 165 -13.07 -10.71 14.89
C ARG A 165 -13.72 -11.13 13.57
N HIS A 166 -14.98 -11.57 13.60
CA HIS A 166 -15.71 -11.92 12.39
C HIS A 166 -16.04 -10.68 11.57
N ILE A 167 -16.49 -9.60 12.22
CA ILE A 167 -16.75 -8.30 11.58
C ILE A 167 -15.48 -7.79 10.91
N ALA A 168 -14.35 -7.76 11.63
CA ALA A 168 -13.07 -7.33 11.08
C ALA A 168 -12.68 -8.15 9.84
N ARG A 169 -12.71 -9.49 9.95
CA ARG A 169 -12.32 -10.38 8.85
C ARG A 169 -13.21 -10.25 7.63
N THR A 170 -14.54 -10.20 7.81
CA THR A 170 -15.47 -10.09 6.68
C THR A 170 -15.35 -8.74 5.99
N THR A 171 -15.10 -7.66 6.73
CA THR A 171 -14.89 -6.32 6.15
C THR A 171 -13.62 -6.27 5.30
N ILE A 172 -12.49 -6.81 5.78
CA ILE A 172 -11.25 -6.88 4.98
C ILE A 172 -11.44 -7.77 3.74
N SER A 173 -12.06 -8.95 3.92
CA SER A 173 -12.32 -9.86 2.80
C SER A 173 -13.22 -9.22 1.73
N LEU A 174 -14.19 -8.39 2.14
CA LEU A 174 -15.02 -7.64 1.18
C LEU A 174 -14.18 -6.59 0.45
N MET A 175 -13.35 -5.82 1.16
CA MET A 175 -12.48 -4.81 0.55
C MET A 175 -11.55 -5.43 -0.49
N ASP A 176 -10.87 -6.53 -0.13
CA ASP A 176 -9.97 -7.24 -1.03
C ASP A 176 -10.72 -7.79 -2.26
N GLY A 177 -11.91 -8.39 -2.04
CA GLY A 177 -12.74 -8.90 -3.12
C GLY A 177 -13.24 -7.82 -4.07
N LEU A 178 -13.65 -6.65 -3.54
CA LEU A 178 -14.09 -5.51 -4.33
C LEU A 178 -12.96 -4.93 -5.19
N GLN A 179 -11.73 -4.88 -4.67
CA GLN A 179 -10.56 -4.45 -5.44
C GLN A 179 -10.31 -5.35 -6.65
N VAL A 180 -10.38 -6.67 -6.48
CA VAL A 180 -10.26 -7.64 -7.59
C VAL A 180 -11.36 -7.44 -8.62
N GLN A 181 -12.62 -7.31 -8.19
CA GLN A 181 -13.76 -7.12 -9.07
C GLN A 181 -13.63 -5.82 -9.87
N TRP A 182 -13.27 -4.72 -9.22
CA TRP A 182 -13.06 -3.42 -9.85
C TRP A 182 -11.91 -3.41 -10.85
N LEU A 183 -10.83 -4.14 -10.60
CA LEU A 183 -9.73 -4.29 -11.56
C LEU A 183 -10.18 -4.99 -12.84
N VAL A 184 -11.11 -5.94 -12.74
CA VAL A 184 -11.69 -6.64 -13.87
C VAL A 184 -12.77 -5.80 -14.56
N ASP A 185 -13.66 -5.19 -13.77
CA ASP A 185 -14.77 -4.37 -14.23
C ASP A 185 -14.75 -3.00 -13.51
N PRO A 186 -14.24 -1.95 -14.19
CA PRO A 186 -14.15 -0.60 -13.59
C PRO A 186 -15.51 0.05 -13.28
N THR A 187 -16.64 -0.56 -13.66
CA THR A 187 -17.97 -0.07 -13.30
C THR A 187 -18.38 -0.45 -11.87
N VAL A 188 -17.64 -1.33 -11.20
CA VAL A 188 -17.84 -1.67 -9.80
C VAL A 188 -17.54 -0.45 -8.92
N ASP A 189 -18.54 0.01 -8.19
CA ASP A 189 -18.42 1.14 -7.25
C ASP A 189 -17.96 0.61 -5.86
N MET A 190 -16.64 0.41 -5.69
CA MET A 190 -16.07 -0.09 -4.44
C MET A 190 -16.47 0.74 -3.21
N PRO A 191 -16.43 2.09 -3.23
CA PRO A 191 -16.91 2.92 -2.12
C PRO A 191 -18.37 2.70 -1.77
N ALA A 192 -19.25 2.61 -2.76
CA ALA A 192 -20.68 2.42 -2.54
C ALA A 192 -20.97 1.05 -1.90
N GLU A 193 -20.37 -0.01 -2.42
CA GLU A 193 -20.55 -1.37 -1.89
C GLU A 193 -20.03 -1.49 -0.45
N LEU A 194 -18.85 -0.92 -0.18
CA LEU A 194 -18.28 -0.92 1.18
C LEU A 194 -19.11 -0.05 2.14
N HIS A 195 -19.65 1.09 1.66
CA HIS A 195 -20.56 1.93 2.44
C HIS A 195 -21.83 1.16 2.84
N LEU A 196 -22.44 0.42 1.91
CA LEU A 196 -23.60 -0.42 2.20
C LEU A 196 -23.28 -1.48 3.27
N HIS A 197 -22.13 -2.11 3.18
CA HIS A 197 -21.67 -3.07 4.19
C HIS A 197 -21.53 -2.41 5.57
N VAL A 198 -20.88 -1.25 5.65
CA VAL A 198 -20.69 -0.52 6.91
C VAL A 198 -22.05 -0.05 7.48
N ALA A 199 -22.97 0.43 6.63
CA ALA A 199 -24.31 0.80 7.04
C ALA A 199 -25.09 -0.40 7.62
N GLU A 200 -24.94 -1.59 7.02
CA GLU A 200 -25.56 -2.81 7.54
C GLU A 200 -24.96 -3.24 8.89
N LEU A 201 -23.64 -3.12 9.05
CA LEU A 201 -22.98 -3.37 10.34
C LEU A 201 -23.49 -2.42 11.42
N LYS A 202 -23.61 -1.11 11.11
CA LYS A 202 -24.17 -0.09 12.03
C LYS A 202 -25.61 -0.40 12.39
N ARG A 203 -26.44 -0.77 11.41
CA ARG A 203 -27.84 -1.14 11.64
C ARG A 203 -27.98 -2.39 12.53
N ARG A 204 -27.12 -3.37 12.35
CA ARG A 204 -27.20 -4.65 13.06
C ARG A 204 -26.59 -4.60 14.46
N TRP A 205 -25.49 -3.90 14.61
CA TRP A 205 -24.66 -3.94 15.81
C TRP A 205 -24.49 -2.60 16.51
N GLY A 206 -24.88 -1.49 15.87
CA GLY A 206 -24.91 -0.18 16.52
C GLY A 206 -25.99 -0.15 17.60
N THR A 207 -25.69 0.54 18.68
CA THR A 207 -26.64 0.83 19.75
C THR A 207 -26.98 2.32 19.70
N ASP A 208 -28.22 2.68 20.02
CA ASP A 208 -28.53 4.07 20.29
C ASP A 208 -27.77 4.52 21.54
N PRO A 209 -27.09 5.70 21.53
CA PRO A 209 -26.46 6.19 22.74
C PRO A 209 -27.50 6.28 23.84
N ALA A 210 -27.17 5.71 25.03
CA ALA A 210 -28.04 5.80 26.18
C ALA A 210 -28.44 7.28 26.42
N PRO A 211 -29.72 7.61 26.64
CA PRO A 211 -30.12 8.98 26.91
C PRO A 211 -29.38 9.46 28.16
N SER A 212 -28.68 10.60 28.03
CA SER A 212 -27.91 11.28 29.08
C SER A 212 -28.82 11.75 30.22
#